data_53cfddad58cbf82be6d61a34b2aa936a
#
_entry.id   53cfddad58cbf82be6d61a34b2aa936a
#
_cell.length_a   1.000
_cell.length_b   1.000
_cell.length_c   1.000
_cell.angle_alpha   90.00
_cell.angle_beta   90.00
_cell.angle_gamma   90.00
#
_symmetry.space_group_name_H-M   'P 1'
#
loop_
_entity.id
_entity.type
_entity.pdbx_description
1 polymer ?
#
loop_
_entity_poly.entity_id
_entity_poly.type
_entity_poly.pdbx_seq_one_letter_code
_entity_poly.pdbx_strand_id
1 'polypeptide(L)'
;LYRRNYFFNYQYGFNYNITKSLRVNYTAASNNIVRNYLDENNLPIDGLDIWDDYWNTGTANQHNQQFVVNYDLPINKLPIFSFVKSTYTYTGDYNWQRSSDAFSSIEAEDGTTYQLGNTVQNASSHKLNTILNMDMFYKYVGLTKAKSNKGKNAPKNKQVVPKPGQKVTSAGNNNISNERNLFMSGLIGVITSVKNIQVNYTENKGTVLPGYLPGLGFFGSSKPSLGFVFGSQADVRYEAARNGWLTSFPEFNQNFTQVENKKLNLTAQLEVFPDLKIDLSADRSYTYNFSEQYDVTNGNYNSRSPYDFGNFNISTILIKTSFSQSDVNFSQAFQDLRDNRLVVANRLAESYYGSATFPRDAEGYPVGYGKNSQQVLLPSFIAAYSGQDASKVATGVFRNTPLPNWNIKYTGLMRYSWFKDNFKTFSIQHGYRASYNVNAFRSNLNDAP
;
A
#
# COMPACT_ATOMS: atom_id res chain seq x y z
N LEU A 1 -32.93 31.77 -26.64
CA LEU A 1 -31.64 32.14 -26.07
C LEU A 1 -30.59 31.13 -26.53
N TYR A 2 -29.66 31.56 -27.34
CA TYR A 2 -28.55 30.71 -27.79
C TYR A 2 -27.33 30.96 -26.90
N ARG A 3 -26.54 29.93 -26.60
CA ARG A 3 -25.37 30.03 -25.74
C ARG A 3 -24.12 29.57 -26.46
N ARG A 4 -23.08 30.38 -26.50
CA ARG A 4 -21.73 30.00 -26.90
C ARG A 4 -20.87 29.83 -25.64
N ASN A 5 -20.07 28.79 -25.56
CA ASN A 5 -19.14 28.58 -24.50
C ASN A 5 -17.72 28.65 -25.06
N TYR A 6 -16.86 29.38 -24.40
CA TYR A 6 -15.42 29.42 -24.65
C TYR A 6 -14.72 28.84 -23.41
N PHE A 7 -13.68 28.08 -23.65
CA PHE A 7 -12.91 27.49 -22.56
C PHE A 7 -11.56 28.20 -22.48
N PHE A 8 -11.28 28.74 -21.32
CA PHE A 8 -9.98 29.29 -20.99
C PHE A 8 -9.23 28.29 -20.11
N ASN A 9 -8.20 27.66 -20.69
CA ASN A 9 -7.38 26.69 -19.99
C ASN A 9 -6.02 27.30 -19.67
N TYR A 10 -5.61 27.19 -18.44
CA TYR A 10 -4.27 27.62 -18.02
C TYR A 10 -3.65 26.60 -17.06
N GLN A 11 -2.33 26.50 -17.14
CA GLN A 11 -1.54 25.62 -16.30
C GLN A 11 -0.31 26.37 -15.82
N TYR A 12 0.04 26.15 -14.58
CA TYR A 12 1.26 26.67 -13.98
C TYR A 12 1.88 25.63 -13.05
N GLY A 13 3.16 25.77 -12.77
CA GLY A 13 3.84 24.85 -11.89
C GLY A 13 5.31 25.21 -11.72
N PHE A 14 5.93 24.56 -10.78
CA PHE A 14 7.35 24.68 -10.55
C PHE A 14 7.95 23.33 -10.16
N ASN A 15 9.23 23.14 -10.51
CA ASN A 15 10.04 22.02 -10.07
C ASN A 15 11.27 22.56 -9.37
N TYR A 16 11.51 22.18 -8.13
CA TYR A 16 12.59 22.71 -7.33
C TYR A 16 13.35 21.61 -6.59
N ASN A 17 14.67 21.60 -6.77
CA ASN A 17 15.57 20.72 -6.04
C ASN A 17 16.05 21.42 -4.77
N ILE A 18 15.41 21.14 -3.62
CA ILE A 18 15.79 21.71 -2.32
C ILE A 18 17.19 21.22 -1.95
N THR A 19 17.47 19.94 -2.17
CA THR A 19 18.79 19.33 -2.05
C THR A 19 19.01 18.35 -3.19
N LYS A 20 20.21 17.74 -3.26
CA LYS A 20 20.49 16.67 -4.26
C LYS A 20 19.59 15.44 -4.09
N SER A 21 19.02 15.25 -2.90
CA SER A 21 18.16 14.11 -2.55
C SER A 21 16.69 14.47 -2.32
N LEU A 22 16.34 15.75 -2.25
CA LEU A 22 14.96 16.21 -2.00
C LEU A 22 14.50 17.11 -3.15
N ARG A 23 13.48 16.67 -3.84
CA ARG A 23 12.86 17.36 -4.98
C ARG A 23 11.40 17.59 -4.71
N VAL A 24 10.92 18.78 -5.04
CA VAL A 24 9.53 19.19 -4.93
C VAL A 24 9.03 19.60 -6.29
N ASN A 25 7.88 19.09 -6.67
CA ASN A 25 7.17 19.45 -7.90
C ASN A 25 5.75 19.86 -7.54
N TYR A 26 5.30 20.98 -8.09
CA TYR A 26 3.94 21.46 -7.99
C TYR A 26 3.42 21.76 -9.38
N THR A 27 2.23 21.28 -9.69
CA THR A 27 1.51 21.59 -10.93
C THR A 27 0.06 21.89 -10.61
N ALA A 28 -0.49 22.89 -11.28
CA ALA A 28 -1.90 23.23 -11.19
C ALA A 28 -2.45 23.56 -12.58
N ALA A 29 -3.65 23.10 -12.86
CA ALA A 29 -4.35 23.33 -14.11
C ALA A 29 -5.79 23.70 -13.83
N SER A 30 -6.28 24.75 -14.50
CA SER A 30 -7.64 25.22 -14.41
C SER A 30 -8.29 25.24 -15.79
N ASN A 31 -9.56 24.89 -15.79
CA ASN A 31 -10.46 25.05 -16.92
C ASN A 31 -11.57 26.03 -16.51
N ASN A 32 -11.63 27.15 -17.18
CA ASN A 32 -12.65 28.17 -16.96
C ASN A 32 -13.59 28.23 -18.18
N ILE A 33 -14.85 28.54 -17.94
CA ILE A 33 -15.85 28.72 -18.98
C ILE A 33 -16.24 30.21 -19.03
N VAL A 34 -16.07 30.79 -20.17
CA VAL A 34 -16.65 32.11 -20.53
C VAL A 34 -17.92 31.84 -21.32
N ARG A 35 -19.06 32.30 -20.82
CA ARG A 35 -20.35 32.13 -21.47
C ARG A 35 -20.78 33.42 -22.12
N ASN A 36 -21.16 33.30 -23.38
CA ASN A 36 -21.79 34.38 -24.14
C ASN A 36 -23.22 33.97 -24.44
N TYR A 37 -24.14 34.87 -24.23
CA TYR A 37 -25.57 34.66 -24.52
C TYR A 37 -25.95 35.48 -25.76
N LEU A 38 -26.64 34.83 -26.67
CA LEU A 38 -27.11 35.41 -27.92
C LEU A 38 -28.64 35.48 -27.89
N ASP A 39 -29.18 36.53 -28.51
CA ASP A 39 -30.60 36.65 -28.77
C ASP A 39 -31.09 35.66 -29.87
N GLU A 40 -32.37 35.76 -30.22
CA GLU A 40 -32.97 34.89 -31.24
C GLU A 40 -32.40 35.16 -32.66
N ASN A 41 -31.73 36.29 -32.87
CA ASN A 41 -31.10 36.69 -34.12
C ASN A 41 -29.60 36.37 -34.16
N ASN A 42 -29.09 35.63 -33.17
CA ASN A 42 -27.67 35.33 -32.96
C ASN A 42 -26.81 36.58 -32.69
N LEU A 43 -27.40 37.68 -32.18
CA LEU A 43 -26.67 38.87 -31.77
C LEU A 43 -26.32 38.79 -30.28
N PRO A 44 -25.14 39.30 -29.87
CA PRO A 44 -24.78 39.42 -28.47
C PRO A 44 -25.83 40.22 -27.68
N ILE A 45 -26.13 39.75 -26.47
CA ILE A 45 -27.03 40.48 -25.56
C ILE A 45 -26.17 41.50 -24.79
N ASP A 46 -26.55 42.76 -24.83
CA ASP A 46 -25.85 43.84 -24.15
C ASP A 46 -25.61 43.51 -22.66
N GLY A 47 -24.40 43.74 -22.20
CA GLY A 47 -23.95 43.42 -20.85
C GLY A 47 -23.66 41.94 -20.60
N LEU A 48 -23.82 41.09 -21.61
CA LEU A 48 -23.47 39.65 -21.55
C LEU A 48 -22.46 39.28 -22.66
N ASP A 49 -21.86 40.25 -23.35
CA ASP A 49 -20.84 40.02 -24.38
C ASP A 49 -19.47 39.78 -23.71
N ILE A 50 -18.75 38.76 -24.20
CA ILE A 50 -17.37 38.49 -23.76
C ILE A 50 -16.37 39.55 -24.16
N TRP A 51 -16.69 40.36 -25.18
CA TRP A 51 -15.79 41.37 -25.72
C TRP A 51 -15.84 42.68 -24.92
N ASP A 52 -16.83 42.88 -24.04
CA ASP A 52 -16.92 44.01 -23.13
C ASP A 52 -15.87 44.01 -22.03
N ASP A 53 -15.36 42.80 -21.69
CA ASP A 53 -14.27 42.61 -20.73
C ASP A 53 -13.15 41.73 -21.33
N TYR A 54 -12.18 42.40 -21.92
CA TYR A 54 -11.06 41.77 -22.61
C TYR A 54 -10.22 40.84 -21.70
N TRP A 55 -10.29 41.02 -20.39
CA TRP A 55 -9.58 40.25 -19.39
C TRP A 55 -10.50 39.24 -18.65
N ASN A 56 -11.68 38.99 -19.17
CA ASN A 56 -12.59 38.04 -18.58
C ASN A 56 -12.05 36.60 -18.75
N THR A 57 -11.50 36.07 -17.68
CA THR A 57 -11.01 34.66 -17.64
C THR A 57 -12.13 33.65 -17.44
N GLY A 58 -13.38 34.08 -17.38
CA GLY A 58 -14.57 33.26 -17.17
C GLY A 58 -14.71 32.76 -15.73
N THR A 59 -15.69 31.87 -15.57
CA THR A 59 -15.94 31.22 -14.29
C THR A 59 -15.22 29.86 -14.23
N ALA A 60 -14.56 29.56 -13.11
CA ALA A 60 -13.92 28.30 -12.92
C ALA A 60 -14.92 27.14 -13.08
N ASN A 61 -14.55 26.15 -13.89
CA ASN A 61 -15.31 24.92 -14.09
C ASN A 61 -14.65 23.73 -13.43
N GLN A 62 -13.31 23.63 -13.56
CA GLN A 62 -12.53 22.60 -12.93
C GLN A 62 -11.13 23.14 -12.58
N HIS A 63 -10.62 22.71 -11.44
CA HIS A 63 -9.25 22.97 -11.03
C HIS A 63 -8.63 21.71 -10.46
N ASN A 64 -7.46 21.38 -10.96
CA ASN A 64 -6.67 20.25 -10.48
C ASN A 64 -5.30 20.76 -10.04
N GLN A 65 -4.83 20.32 -8.91
CA GLN A 65 -3.45 20.56 -8.51
C GLN A 65 -2.82 19.29 -7.94
N GLN A 66 -1.53 19.18 -8.13
CA GLN A 66 -0.72 18.08 -7.63
C GLN A 66 0.55 18.62 -7.00
N PHE A 67 0.85 18.14 -5.82
CA PHE A 67 2.08 18.40 -5.09
C PHE A 67 2.83 17.10 -4.88
N VAL A 68 4.07 17.02 -5.36
CA VAL A 68 4.89 15.82 -5.28
C VAL A 68 6.20 16.12 -4.58
N VAL A 69 6.52 15.35 -3.56
CA VAL A 69 7.80 15.38 -2.86
C VAL A 69 8.50 14.04 -3.09
N ASN A 70 9.68 14.07 -3.71
CA ASN A 70 10.54 12.91 -3.86
C ASN A 70 11.76 13.07 -2.97
N TYR A 71 11.98 12.09 -2.09
CA TYR A 71 13.09 12.12 -1.15
C TYR A 71 13.90 10.82 -1.21
N ASP A 72 15.11 10.92 -1.76
CA ASP A 72 16.09 9.85 -1.68
C ASP A 72 16.71 9.90 -0.27
N LEU A 73 16.25 9.00 0.61
CA LEU A 73 16.69 8.93 2.00
C LEU A 73 18.18 8.65 2.07
N PRO A 74 19.00 9.52 2.66
CA PRO A 74 20.45 9.39 2.62
C PRO A 74 20.99 8.35 3.62
N ILE A 75 20.25 7.28 3.87
CA ILE A 75 20.58 6.20 4.81
C ILE A 75 21.89 5.53 4.37
N ASN A 76 22.09 5.36 3.06
CA ASN A 76 23.28 4.75 2.47
C ASN A 76 24.57 5.58 2.65
N LYS A 77 24.48 6.84 3.10
CA LYS A 77 25.63 7.67 3.43
C LYS A 77 26.19 7.36 4.81
N LEU A 78 25.41 6.71 5.66
CA LEU A 78 25.86 6.21 6.93
C LEU A 78 26.67 4.92 6.69
N PRO A 79 27.92 4.82 7.17
CA PRO A 79 28.80 3.69 6.87
C PRO A 79 28.19 2.32 7.16
N ILE A 80 27.44 2.21 8.27
CA ILE A 80 26.76 0.97 8.70
C ILE A 80 25.63 0.58 7.75
N PHE A 81 24.98 1.54 7.09
CA PHE A 81 23.79 1.34 6.26
C PHE A 81 24.04 1.55 4.76
N SER A 82 25.30 1.49 4.31
CA SER A 82 25.66 1.68 2.90
C SER A 82 24.96 0.71 1.94
N PHE A 83 24.49 -0.42 2.44
CA PHE A 83 23.73 -1.44 1.69
C PHE A 83 22.23 -1.12 1.55
N VAL A 84 21.71 -0.07 2.20
CA VAL A 84 20.31 0.33 2.18
C VAL A 84 20.10 1.46 1.19
N LYS A 85 19.23 1.28 0.20
CA LYS A 85 18.71 2.35 -0.65
C LYS A 85 17.23 2.49 -0.39
N SER A 86 16.81 3.69 -0.01
CA SER A 86 15.41 3.95 0.28
C SER A 86 14.98 5.26 -0.34
N THR A 87 13.82 5.24 -1.01
CA THR A 87 13.19 6.40 -1.62
C THR A 87 11.78 6.55 -1.05
N TYR A 88 11.43 7.77 -0.68
CA TYR A 88 10.10 8.13 -0.25
C TYR A 88 9.50 9.12 -1.21
N THR A 89 8.26 8.87 -1.63
CA THR A 89 7.49 9.77 -2.46
C THR A 89 6.17 10.09 -1.78
N TYR A 90 5.90 11.37 -1.63
CA TYR A 90 4.60 11.89 -1.26
C TYR A 90 3.95 12.54 -2.47
N THR A 91 2.67 12.24 -2.70
CA THR A 91 1.85 12.94 -3.69
C THR A 91 0.58 13.41 -3.00
N GLY A 92 0.28 14.69 -3.09
CA GLY A 92 -0.98 15.27 -2.66
C GLY A 92 -1.72 15.81 -3.89
N ASP A 93 -2.93 15.34 -4.12
CA ASP A 93 -3.80 15.76 -5.22
C ASP A 93 -5.00 16.50 -4.66
N TYR A 94 -5.43 17.56 -5.34
CA TYR A 94 -6.66 18.28 -5.05
C TYR A 94 -7.39 18.54 -6.35
N ASN A 95 -8.69 18.31 -6.32
CA ASN A 95 -9.59 18.59 -7.42
C ASN A 95 -10.79 19.40 -6.91
N TRP A 96 -11.15 20.44 -7.61
CA TRP A 96 -12.39 21.17 -7.44
C TRP A 96 -13.16 21.13 -8.74
N GLN A 97 -14.43 20.78 -8.67
CA GLN A 97 -15.33 20.67 -9.81
C GLN A 97 -16.60 21.44 -9.53
N ARG A 98 -16.96 22.31 -10.46
CA ARG A 98 -18.21 23.05 -10.41
C ARG A 98 -19.41 22.14 -10.60
N SER A 99 -20.48 22.39 -9.86
CA SER A 99 -21.78 21.77 -10.13
C SER A 99 -22.35 22.23 -11.49
N SER A 100 -23.29 21.45 -12.03
CA SER A 100 -24.02 21.85 -13.24
C SER A 100 -24.80 23.14 -12.98
N ASP A 101 -24.84 24.03 -13.97
CA ASP A 101 -25.58 25.27 -13.87
C ASP A 101 -27.10 25.05 -13.69
N ALA A 102 -27.62 23.95 -14.24
CA ALA A 102 -29.04 23.58 -14.08
C ALA A 102 -29.41 23.34 -12.61
N PHE A 103 -28.41 23.01 -11.76
CA PHE A 103 -28.56 22.74 -10.33
C PHE A 103 -27.79 23.73 -9.45
N SER A 104 -27.29 24.81 -10.02
CA SER A 104 -26.54 25.81 -9.24
C SER A 104 -27.43 26.55 -8.23
N SER A 105 -28.74 26.62 -8.51
CA SER A 105 -29.73 27.29 -7.66
C SER A 105 -31.05 26.50 -7.79
N ILE A 106 -31.60 26.06 -6.67
CA ILE A 106 -32.87 25.33 -6.56
C ILE A 106 -33.78 26.16 -5.67
N GLU A 107 -35.00 26.46 -6.16
CA GLU A 107 -36.04 27.07 -5.37
C GLU A 107 -36.89 25.95 -4.73
N ALA A 108 -36.95 25.94 -3.40
CA ALA A 108 -37.78 25.02 -2.66
C ALA A 108 -39.24 25.49 -2.63
N GLU A 109 -40.18 24.62 -2.22
CA GLU A 109 -41.60 24.93 -2.15
C GLU A 109 -41.96 26.13 -1.25
N ASP A 110 -41.11 26.45 -0.28
CA ASP A 110 -41.24 27.59 0.63
C ASP A 110 -40.71 28.90 0.02
N GLY A 111 -40.26 28.89 -1.24
CA GLY A 111 -39.66 30.06 -1.92
C GLY A 111 -38.20 30.30 -1.54
N THR A 112 -37.57 29.47 -0.70
CA THR A 112 -36.16 29.61 -0.35
C THR A 112 -35.27 29.10 -1.46
N THR A 113 -34.28 29.89 -1.83
CA THR A 113 -33.31 29.47 -2.88
C THR A 113 -32.07 28.85 -2.25
N TYR A 114 -31.76 27.62 -2.64
CA TYR A 114 -30.59 26.86 -2.19
C TYR A 114 -29.55 26.71 -3.30
N GLN A 115 -28.28 26.69 -2.93
CA GLN A 115 -27.19 26.33 -3.82
C GLN A 115 -26.77 24.90 -3.50
N LEU A 116 -26.69 24.01 -4.51
CA LEU A 116 -26.22 22.65 -4.31
C LEU A 116 -24.70 22.54 -4.07
N GLY A 117 -23.96 23.58 -4.43
CA GLY A 117 -22.52 23.64 -4.26
C GLY A 117 -21.75 22.76 -5.23
N ASN A 118 -20.45 22.83 -5.12
CA ASN A 118 -19.46 22.16 -5.95
C ASN A 118 -18.99 20.88 -5.29
N THR A 119 -18.08 20.16 -5.93
CA THR A 119 -17.44 19.00 -5.33
C THR A 119 -15.95 19.27 -5.17
N VAL A 120 -15.42 19.07 -3.98
CA VAL A 120 -13.99 19.05 -3.73
C VAL A 120 -13.53 17.65 -3.40
N GLN A 121 -12.37 17.30 -3.92
CA GLN A 121 -11.75 16.00 -3.71
C GLN A 121 -10.28 16.23 -3.37
N ASN A 122 -9.77 15.41 -2.47
CA ASN A 122 -8.33 15.32 -2.31
C ASN A 122 -7.87 13.87 -2.24
N ALA A 123 -6.60 13.67 -2.53
CA ALA A 123 -5.96 12.39 -2.32
C ALA A 123 -4.54 12.59 -1.80
N SER A 124 -4.08 11.63 -1.04
CA SER A 124 -2.66 11.50 -0.68
C SER A 124 -2.13 10.13 -1.03
N SER A 125 -0.88 10.08 -1.48
CA SER A 125 -0.15 8.85 -1.72
C SER A 125 1.20 8.93 -1.04
N HIS A 126 1.47 7.98 -0.14
CA HIS A 126 2.77 7.77 0.48
C HIS A 126 3.38 6.49 -0.07
N LYS A 127 4.55 6.58 -0.70
CA LYS A 127 5.26 5.43 -1.24
C LYS A 127 6.65 5.37 -0.64
N LEU A 128 6.98 4.24 -0.03
CA LEU A 128 8.31 3.93 0.48
C LEU A 128 8.84 2.71 -0.26
N ASN A 129 9.93 2.88 -1.00
CA ASN A 129 10.61 1.80 -1.69
C ASN A 129 12.00 1.65 -1.07
N THR A 130 12.30 0.49 -0.52
CA THR A 130 13.58 0.21 0.12
C THR A 130 14.19 -1.06 -0.47
N ILE A 131 15.45 -0.98 -0.87
CA ILE A 131 16.23 -2.10 -1.39
C ILE A 131 17.42 -2.31 -0.45
N LEU A 132 17.55 -3.52 0.06
CA LEU A 132 18.68 -3.97 0.87
C LEU A 132 19.58 -4.84 -0.01
N ASN A 133 20.79 -4.36 -0.31
CA ASN A 133 21.81 -5.14 -1.01
C ASN A 133 22.62 -5.94 0.01
N MET A 134 22.26 -7.20 0.18
CA MET A 134 22.86 -8.05 1.21
C MET A 134 24.33 -8.40 0.93
N ASP A 135 24.75 -8.43 -0.33
CA ASP A 135 26.17 -8.65 -0.66
C ASP A 135 27.06 -7.50 -0.14
N MET A 136 26.56 -6.26 -0.13
CA MET A 136 27.24 -5.13 0.48
C MET A 136 27.30 -5.25 2.00
N PHE A 137 26.18 -5.67 2.62
CA PHE A 137 26.11 -5.92 4.05
C PHE A 137 27.09 -7.02 4.49
N TYR A 138 27.16 -8.15 3.78
CA TYR A 138 28.06 -9.25 4.10
C TYR A 138 29.53 -8.84 3.99
N LYS A 139 29.88 -7.99 3.04
CA LYS A 139 31.23 -7.41 2.94
C LYS A 139 31.53 -6.50 4.12
N TYR A 140 30.56 -5.68 4.53
CA TYR A 140 30.72 -4.77 5.66
C TYR A 140 30.98 -5.50 6.99
N VAL A 141 30.22 -6.57 7.25
CA VAL A 141 30.39 -7.38 8.47
C VAL A 141 31.52 -8.42 8.36
N GLY A 142 32.25 -8.46 7.23
CA GLY A 142 33.41 -9.36 7.04
C GLY A 142 33.08 -10.82 6.75
N LEU A 143 31.83 -11.15 6.46
CA LEU A 143 31.40 -12.50 6.10
C LEU A 143 31.87 -12.91 4.69
N THR A 144 32.06 -11.94 3.80
CA THR A 144 32.58 -12.17 2.45
C THR A 144 33.75 -11.25 2.17
N LYS A 145 34.82 -11.81 1.55
CA LYS A 145 35.99 -11.01 1.15
C LYS A 145 35.62 -10.13 -0.03
N ALA A 146 36.08 -8.86 -0.02
CA ALA A 146 36.00 -8.01 -1.20
C ALA A 146 36.76 -8.70 -2.33
N LYS A 147 36.13 -8.87 -3.51
CA LYS A 147 36.85 -9.30 -4.71
C LYS A 147 37.98 -8.25 -4.95
N SER A 148 39.22 -8.62 -4.67
CA SER A 148 40.37 -7.82 -5.06
C SER A 148 40.30 -7.71 -6.59
N ASN A 149 40.08 -6.51 -7.10
CA ASN A 149 40.35 -6.16 -8.49
C ASN A 149 41.87 -6.23 -8.68
N LYS A 150 42.41 -7.42 -8.82
CA LYS A 150 43.75 -7.57 -9.41
C LYS A 150 43.60 -7.07 -10.84
N GLY A 151 44.13 -5.87 -11.05
CA GLY A 151 44.15 -5.20 -12.34
C GLY A 151 44.66 -6.12 -13.43
N LYS A 152 44.12 -5.96 -14.63
CA LYS A 152 44.48 -6.62 -15.85
C LYS A 152 45.92 -6.31 -16.35
N ASN A 153 46.84 -5.88 -15.47
CA ASN A 153 48.22 -5.61 -15.75
C ASN A 153 49.13 -6.34 -14.77
N ALA A 154 49.05 -7.67 -14.76
CA ALA A 154 50.20 -8.45 -14.30
C ALA A 154 51.12 -8.69 -15.50
N PRO A 155 52.41 -8.31 -15.45
CA PRO A 155 53.35 -8.64 -16.53
C PRO A 155 53.43 -10.17 -16.61
N LYS A 156 53.36 -10.69 -17.84
CA LYS A 156 53.59 -12.10 -18.15
C LYS A 156 54.93 -12.50 -17.55
N ASN A 157 54.93 -13.23 -16.47
CA ASN A 157 56.13 -13.84 -15.92
C ASN A 157 56.66 -14.84 -16.96
N LYS A 158 57.85 -14.53 -17.53
CA LYS A 158 58.62 -15.43 -18.34
C LYS A 158 58.88 -16.70 -17.50
N GLN A 159 58.50 -17.86 -17.97
CA GLN A 159 58.91 -19.12 -17.41
C GLN A 159 60.44 -19.17 -17.37
N VAL A 160 61.00 -19.14 -16.15
CA VAL A 160 62.40 -19.45 -15.94
C VAL A 160 62.51 -20.94 -16.00
N VAL A 161 63.13 -21.46 -17.05
CA VAL A 161 63.48 -22.86 -17.18
C VAL A 161 64.60 -23.14 -16.13
N PRO A 162 64.41 -24.15 -15.22
CA PRO A 162 65.45 -24.46 -14.23
C PRO A 162 66.68 -25.04 -14.93
N LYS A 163 67.87 -24.58 -14.55
CA LYS A 163 69.13 -25.16 -14.99
C LYS A 163 69.27 -26.59 -14.39
N PRO A 164 69.87 -27.53 -15.17
CA PRO A 164 70.10 -28.89 -14.66
C PRO A 164 71.01 -28.88 -13.42
N GLY A 165 70.53 -29.45 -12.34
CA GLY A 165 71.36 -29.67 -11.13
C GLY A 165 70.84 -29.08 -9.79
N GLN A 166 69.72 -28.36 -9.76
CA GLN A 166 69.14 -27.87 -8.51
C GLN A 166 68.05 -28.85 -8.01
N LYS A 167 68.28 -29.39 -6.77
CA LYS A 167 67.27 -30.17 -6.03
C LYS A 167 66.04 -29.31 -5.75
N VAL A 168 64.90 -29.72 -6.27
CA VAL A 168 63.57 -29.16 -5.91
C VAL A 168 63.24 -29.63 -4.51
N THR A 169 63.37 -28.79 -3.53
CA THR A 169 62.77 -28.97 -2.21
C THR A 169 61.27 -28.73 -2.35
N SER A 170 60.46 -29.79 -2.33
CA SER A 170 58.99 -29.73 -2.24
C SER A 170 58.65 -29.01 -0.94
N ALA A 171 58.10 -27.79 -1.08
CA ALA A 171 57.46 -27.12 0.05
C ALA A 171 56.28 -27.97 0.50
N GLY A 172 56.38 -28.53 1.70
CA GLY A 172 55.31 -29.32 2.31
C GLY A 172 53.99 -28.59 2.32
N ASN A 173 53.02 -29.20 1.70
CA ASN A 173 51.65 -28.77 1.75
C ASN A 173 51.11 -29.15 3.14
N ASN A 174 51.07 -28.19 4.07
CA ASN A 174 50.40 -28.37 5.34
C ASN A 174 48.88 -28.34 5.11
N ASN A 175 48.31 -29.49 4.75
CA ASN A 175 46.88 -29.77 4.67
C ASN A 175 46.33 -30.25 6.02
N ILE A 176 46.37 -29.43 7.07
CA ILE A 176 45.69 -29.73 8.35
C ILE A 176 44.84 -28.54 8.79
N SER A 177 43.94 -28.10 7.91
CA SER A 177 42.95 -27.08 8.33
C SER A 177 41.64 -27.10 7.52
N ASN A 178 41.39 -28.15 6.71
CA ASN A 178 40.30 -28.09 5.72
C ASN A 178 38.90 -28.52 6.23
N GLU A 179 38.77 -29.33 7.27
CA GLU A 179 37.42 -29.79 7.66
C GLU A 179 36.65 -28.77 8.50
N ARG A 180 37.29 -28.00 9.36
CA ARG A 180 36.66 -26.88 10.07
C ARG A 180 36.28 -25.75 9.13
N ASN A 181 37.03 -25.54 8.07
CA ASN A 181 36.76 -24.51 7.06
C ASN A 181 35.59 -24.85 6.12
N LEU A 182 35.33 -26.15 5.84
CA LEU A 182 34.24 -26.56 4.97
C LEU A 182 32.88 -26.37 5.64
N PHE A 183 32.73 -26.71 6.91
CA PHE A 183 31.51 -26.50 7.67
C PHE A 183 31.22 -25.00 7.84
N MET A 184 32.23 -24.22 8.25
CA MET A 184 32.11 -22.75 8.39
C MET A 184 31.86 -22.09 7.04
N SER A 185 32.47 -22.50 5.95
CA SER A 185 32.22 -21.98 4.62
C SER A 185 30.82 -22.34 4.10
N GLY A 186 30.32 -23.52 4.41
CA GLY A 186 28.95 -23.94 4.12
C GLY A 186 27.93 -23.09 4.90
N LEU A 187 28.16 -22.89 6.20
CA LEU A 187 27.30 -22.08 7.06
C LEU A 187 27.29 -20.60 6.62
N ILE A 188 28.45 -20.05 6.29
CA ILE A 188 28.58 -18.70 5.70
C ILE A 188 27.85 -18.63 4.36
N GLY A 189 27.95 -19.68 3.51
CA GLY A 189 27.24 -19.77 2.24
C GLY A 189 25.71 -19.72 2.41
N VAL A 190 25.17 -20.42 3.41
CA VAL A 190 23.74 -20.35 3.74
C VAL A 190 23.34 -18.96 4.26
N ILE A 191 24.12 -18.37 5.18
CA ILE A 191 23.84 -17.04 5.71
C ILE A 191 23.92 -15.96 4.61
N THR A 192 24.88 -16.10 3.67
CA THR A 192 25.09 -15.14 2.57
C THR A 192 24.26 -15.47 1.32
N SER A 193 23.32 -16.41 1.43
CA SER A 193 22.46 -16.79 0.30
C SER A 193 21.46 -15.70 -0.09
N VAL A 194 21.02 -14.87 0.85
CA VAL A 194 20.10 -13.75 0.58
C VAL A 194 20.87 -12.68 -0.19
N LYS A 195 20.40 -12.33 -1.41
CA LYS A 195 21.06 -11.35 -2.28
C LYS A 195 20.46 -9.97 -2.17
N ASN A 196 19.16 -9.90 -2.36
CA ASN A 196 18.40 -8.64 -2.31
C ASN A 196 17.13 -8.85 -1.50
N ILE A 197 16.79 -7.85 -0.70
CA ILE A 197 15.47 -7.74 -0.07
C ILE A 197 14.88 -6.41 -0.54
N GLN A 198 13.63 -6.45 -1.00
CA GLN A 198 12.88 -5.26 -1.38
C GLN A 198 11.66 -5.13 -0.49
N VAL A 199 11.43 -3.92 -0.01
CA VAL A 199 10.28 -3.54 0.80
C VAL A 199 9.58 -2.40 0.08
N ASN A 200 8.37 -2.64 -0.39
CA ASN A 200 7.54 -1.64 -1.04
C ASN A 200 6.29 -1.42 -0.17
N TYR A 201 6.15 -0.22 0.37
CA TYR A 201 4.95 0.19 1.08
C TYR A 201 4.28 1.33 0.33
N THR A 202 2.97 1.21 0.14
CA THR A 202 2.15 2.25 -0.46
C THR A 202 0.91 2.44 0.40
N GLU A 203 0.61 3.69 0.72
CA GLU A 203 -0.63 4.09 1.38
C GLU A 203 -1.27 5.20 0.57
N ASN A 204 -2.48 4.96 0.08
CA ASN A 204 -3.28 5.93 -0.64
C ASN A 204 -4.55 6.21 0.16
N LYS A 205 -4.88 7.49 0.30
CA LYS A 205 -6.12 7.95 0.92
C LYS A 205 -6.76 9.00 0.03
N GLY A 206 -8.07 9.08 0.07
CA GLY A 206 -8.80 10.10 -0.66
C GLY A 206 -10.11 10.45 0.01
N THR A 207 -10.53 11.68 -0.15
CA THR A 207 -11.77 12.23 0.38
C THR A 207 -12.51 12.98 -0.73
N VAL A 208 -13.81 12.75 -0.84
CA VAL A 208 -14.72 13.48 -1.71
C VAL A 208 -15.77 14.17 -0.83
N LEU A 209 -15.84 15.50 -0.93
CA LEU A 209 -16.80 16.33 -0.21
C LEU A 209 -17.64 17.08 -1.24
N PRO A 210 -18.84 16.58 -1.56
CA PRO A 210 -19.80 17.28 -2.40
C PRO A 210 -20.52 18.39 -1.62
N GLY A 211 -21.29 19.22 -2.31
CA GLY A 211 -22.06 20.29 -1.68
C GLY A 211 -21.22 21.48 -1.18
N TYR A 212 -20.01 21.64 -1.69
CA TYR A 212 -19.05 22.65 -1.27
C TYR A 212 -19.31 23.99 -1.95
N LEU A 213 -19.62 25.03 -1.18
CA LEU A 213 -20.05 26.34 -1.70
C LEU A 213 -18.90 27.27 -2.15
N PRO A 214 -17.74 27.32 -1.46
CA PRO A 214 -16.71 28.28 -1.85
C PRO A 214 -16.20 28.05 -3.27
N GLY A 215 -16.03 29.18 -3.97
CA GLY A 215 -15.42 29.19 -5.30
C GLY A 215 -13.89 29.14 -5.24
N LEU A 216 -13.29 29.25 -6.41
CA LEU A 216 -11.85 29.28 -6.62
C LEU A 216 -11.37 30.71 -6.95
N GLY A 217 -10.19 31.05 -6.45
CA GLY A 217 -9.41 32.15 -6.99
C GLY A 217 -8.58 31.73 -8.20
N PHE A 218 -7.88 32.66 -8.83
CA PHE A 218 -7.01 32.37 -9.99
C PHE A 218 -5.93 31.33 -9.68
N PHE A 219 -5.36 31.35 -8.48
CA PHE A 219 -4.35 30.39 -8.04
C PHE A 219 -4.91 29.19 -7.24
N GLY A 220 -6.19 28.88 -7.41
CA GLY A 220 -6.84 27.81 -6.68
C GLY A 220 -7.48 28.26 -5.37
N SER A 221 -7.48 27.41 -4.36
CA SER A 221 -8.10 27.65 -3.05
C SER A 221 -7.17 27.25 -1.91
N SER A 222 -7.32 27.92 -0.77
CA SER A 222 -6.74 27.48 0.51
C SER A 222 -7.76 26.81 1.44
N LYS A 223 -9.00 26.68 0.96
CA LYS A 223 -10.12 26.10 1.71
C LYS A 223 -10.47 24.70 1.20
N PRO A 224 -11.02 23.79 2.01
CA PRO A 224 -11.40 23.97 3.43
C PRO A 224 -10.22 24.13 4.39
N SER A 225 -9.02 23.68 4.05
CA SER A 225 -7.76 23.96 4.74
C SER A 225 -6.58 23.83 3.78
N LEU A 226 -5.47 24.51 4.06
CA LEU A 226 -4.23 24.32 3.28
C LEU A 226 -3.79 22.85 3.30
N GLY A 227 -3.92 22.17 4.45
CA GLY A 227 -3.62 20.75 4.55
C GLY A 227 -4.44 19.93 3.55
N PHE A 228 -5.75 20.15 3.48
CA PHE A 228 -6.65 19.43 2.56
C PHE A 228 -6.25 19.68 1.10
N VAL A 229 -5.93 20.90 0.75
CA VAL A 229 -5.51 21.28 -0.61
C VAL A 229 -4.19 20.61 -1.02
N PHE A 230 -3.34 20.25 -0.06
CA PHE A 230 -2.09 19.50 -0.29
C PHE A 230 -2.18 18.01 0.07
N GLY A 231 -3.39 17.45 0.19
CA GLY A 231 -3.62 16.02 0.34
C GLY A 231 -3.79 15.52 1.78
N SER A 232 -3.81 16.39 2.80
CA SER A 232 -4.11 15.96 4.16
C SER A 232 -5.51 15.34 4.24
N GLN A 233 -5.62 14.22 4.95
CA GLN A 233 -6.87 13.49 5.17
C GLN A 233 -7.51 13.81 6.53
N ALA A 234 -7.18 14.97 7.11
CA ALA A 234 -7.88 15.47 8.29
C ALA A 234 -9.36 15.69 7.98
N ASP A 235 -10.21 15.39 8.94
CA ASP A 235 -11.64 15.59 8.77
C ASP A 235 -11.97 17.09 8.72
N VAL A 236 -12.54 17.52 7.60
CA VAL A 236 -12.91 18.91 7.34
C VAL A 236 -14.42 19.14 7.35
N ARG A 237 -15.24 18.10 7.50
CA ARG A 237 -16.71 18.14 7.37
C ARG A 237 -17.34 19.12 8.37
N TYR A 238 -17.00 18.96 9.64
CA TYR A 238 -17.58 19.75 10.73
C TYR A 238 -17.15 21.22 10.67
N GLU A 239 -15.90 21.47 10.32
CA GLU A 239 -15.40 22.83 10.13
C GLU A 239 -16.05 23.50 8.91
N ALA A 240 -16.18 22.76 7.80
CA ALA A 240 -16.83 23.26 6.60
C ALA A 240 -18.31 23.60 6.85
N ALA A 241 -19.03 22.77 7.59
CA ALA A 241 -20.42 23.03 7.98
C ALA A 241 -20.54 24.29 8.86
N ARG A 242 -19.70 24.37 9.91
CA ARG A 242 -19.69 25.51 10.85
C ARG A 242 -19.41 26.84 10.19
N ASN A 243 -18.54 26.83 9.19
CA ASN A 243 -18.19 28.04 8.42
C ASN A 243 -19.16 28.36 7.27
N GLY A 244 -20.26 27.61 7.12
CA GLY A 244 -21.21 27.78 6.03
C GLY A 244 -20.64 27.49 4.64
N TRP A 245 -19.67 26.55 4.55
CA TRP A 245 -19.08 26.15 3.28
C TRP A 245 -19.73 24.92 2.65
N LEU A 246 -20.75 24.36 3.30
CA LEU A 246 -21.55 23.27 2.77
C LEU A 246 -22.98 23.71 2.50
N THR A 247 -23.59 23.10 1.51
CA THR A 247 -25.00 23.33 1.20
C THR A 247 -25.90 22.98 2.38
N SER A 248 -26.92 23.80 2.60
CA SER A 248 -27.98 23.55 3.59
C SER A 248 -29.26 23.02 2.92
N PHE A 249 -29.19 22.59 1.65
CA PHE A 249 -30.34 22.05 0.94
C PHE A 249 -30.87 20.78 1.62
N PRO A 250 -32.12 20.72 2.11
CA PRO A 250 -32.62 19.62 2.94
C PRO A 250 -32.68 18.27 2.20
N GLU A 251 -32.86 18.30 0.87
CA GLU A 251 -32.93 17.10 0.02
C GLU A 251 -31.59 16.77 -0.65
N PHE A 252 -30.49 17.29 -0.10
CA PHE A 252 -29.16 16.98 -0.63
C PHE A 252 -28.85 15.50 -0.48
N ASN A 253 -28.55 14.83 -1.61
CA ASN A 253 -28.44 13.36 -1.67
C ASN A 253 -27.09 12.86 -2.21
N GLN A 254 -26.09 13.73 -2.31
CA GLN A 254 -24.73 13.28 -2.67
C GLN A 254 -23.96 12.81 -1.45
N ASN A 255 -23.18 11.75 -1.62
CA ASN A 255 -22.47 11.16 -0.52
C ASN A 255 -21.09 11.80 -0.30
N PHE A 256 -20.78 12.08 0.94
CA PHE A 256 -19.40 12.19 1.39
C PHE A 256 -18.75 10.82 1.32
N THR A 257 -17.54 10.71 0.78
CA THR A 257 -16.82 9.45 0.70
C THR A 257 -15.37 9.59 1.13
N GLN A 258 -14.86 8.55 1.78
CA GLN A 258 -13.44 8.39 2.09
C GLN A 258 -12.96 7.02 1.64
N VAL A 259 -11.76 6.97 1.11
CA VAL A 259 -11.11 5.73 0.70
C VAL A 259 -9.72 5.63 1.32
N GLU A 260 -9.35 4.44 1.76
CA GLU A 260 -8.01 4.13 2.22
C GLU A 260 -7.54 2.81 1.58
N ASN A 261 -6.31 2.81 1.06
CA ASN A 261 -5.68 1.62 0.51
C ASN A 261 -4.24 1.54 1.02
N LYS A 262 -3.92 0.48 1.74
CA LYS A 262 -2.58 0.17 2.23
C LYS A 262 -2.06 -1.10 1.60
N LYS A 263 -0.86 -1.07 1.05
CA LYS A 263 -0.21 -2.22 0.43
C LYS A 263 1.23 -2.33 0.88
N LEU A 264 1.58 -3.48 1.44
CA LEU A 264 2.95 -3.88 1.75
C LEU A 264 3.32 -5.06 0.87
N ASN A 265 4.44 -4.95 0.17
CA ASN A 265 4.99 -6.00 -0.66
C ASN A 265 6.46 -6.20 -0.27
N LEU A 266 6.80 -7.41 0.13
CA LEU A 266 8.14 -7.82 0.52
C LEU A 266 8.61 -8.88 -0.46
N THR A 267 9.81 -8.72 -1.01
CA THR A 267 10.42 -9.75 -1.85
C THR A 267 11.86 -9.99 -1.42
N ALA A 268 12.31 -11.23 -1.48
CA ALA A 268 13.69 -11.59 -1.23
C ALA A 268 14.16 -12.66 -2.22
N GLN A 269 15.39 -12.52 -2.68
CA GLN A 269 16.03 -13.49 -3.56
C GLN A 269 17.18 -14.17 -2.82
N LEU A 270 17.15 -15.49 -2.83
CA LEU A 270 18.18 -16.33 -2.21
C LEU A 270 18.86 -17.19 -3.28
N GLU A 271 20.17 -17.21 -3.22
CA GLU A 271 21.02 -18.13 -3.98
C GLU A 271 21.82 -18.98 -2.98
N VAL A 272 21.25 -20.10 -2.55
CA VAL A 272 21.89 -20.98 -1.55
C VAL A 272 23.16 -21.60 -2.12
N PHE A 273 23.10 -22.00 -3.39
CA PHE A 273 24.25 -22.39 -4.21
C PHE A 273 23.92 -22.08 -5.69
N PRO A 274 24.91 -22.06 -6.61
CA PRO A 274 24.73 -21.51 -7.96
C PRO A 274 23.56 -22.07 -8.77
N ASP A 275 23.10 -23.28 -8.44
CA ASP A 275 22.01 -23.93 -9.17
C ASP A 275 20.67 -23.92 -8.43
N LEU A 276 20.61 -23.39 -7.21
CA LEU A 276 19.39 -23.29 -6.40
C LEU A 276 19.05 -21.83 -6.12
N LYS A 277 17.98 -21.38 -6.78
CA LYS A 277 17.40 -20.05 -6.58
C LYS A 277 16.07 -20.19 -5.87
N ILE A 278 15.85 -19.33 -4.88
CA ILE A 278 14.60 -19.23 -4.13
C ILE A 278 14.15 -17.79 -4.16
N ASP A 279 12.98 -17.54 -4.73
CA ASP A 279 12.31 -16.25 -4.68
C ASP A 279 11.22 -16.31 -3.61
N LEU A 280 11.31 -15.44 -2.63
CA LEU A 280 10.31 -15.25 -1.58
C LEU A 280 9.48 -14.02 -1.86
N SER A 281 8.17 -14.09 -1.63
CA SER A 281 7.28 -12.95 -1.69
C SER A 281 6.29 -12.97 -0.53
N ALA A 282 6.02 -11.81 0.05
CA ALA A 282 5.04 -11.67 1.11
C ALA A 282 4.25 -10.38 0.90
N ASP A 283 2.93 -10.50 0.91
CA ASP A 283 2.01 -9.42 0.57
C ASP A 283 1.02 -9.18 1.69
N ARG A 284 0.70 -7.89 1.92
CA ARG A 284 -0.43 -7.49 2.74
C ARG A 284 -1.12 -6.32 2.06
N SER A 285 -2.44 -6.41 1.89
CA SER A 285 -3.25 -5.29 1.41
C SER A 285 -4.47 -5.09 2.29
N TYR A 286 -4.84 -3.85 2.45
CA TYR A 286 -6.01 -3.42 3.18
C TYR A 286 -6.66 -2.28 2.41
N THR A 287 -7.95 -2.42 2.12
CA THR A 287 -8.77 -1.35 1.53
C THR A 287 -9.95 -1.08 2.43
N TYR A 288 -10.27 0.19 2.58
CA TYR A 288 -11.40 0.66 3.36
C TYR A 288 -12.10 1.77 2.59
N ASN A 289 -13.41 1.70 2.51
CA ASN A 289 -14.26 2.70 1.88
C ASN A 289 -15.34 3.07 2.88
N PHE A 290 -15.52 4.35 3.08
CA PHE A 290 -16.56 4.94 3.90
C PHE A 290 -17.44 5.84 3.04
N SER A 291 -18.73 5.81 3.24
CA SER A 291 -19.70 6.65 2.55
C SER A 291 -20.83 7.00 3.48
N GLU A 292 -21.27 8.25 3.44
CA GLU A 292 -22.44 8.71 4.16
C GLU A 292 -23.17 9.81 3.40
N GLN A 293 -24.47 9.86 3.54
CA GLN A 293 -25.23 11.05 3.25
C GLN A 293 -25.13 12.02 4.42
N TYR A 294 -25.37 13.28 4.18
CA TYR A 294 -25.35 14.28 5.23
C TYR A 294 -26.34 15.42 4.94
N ASP A 295 -26.70 16.12 5.98
CA ASP A 295 -27.32 17.46 5.89
C ASP A 295 -26.61 18.44 6.82
N VAL A 296 -26.83 19.73 6.54
CA VAL A 296 -26.31 20.81 7.38
C VAL A 296 -27.46 21.65 7.89
N THR A 297 -27.63 21.68 9.21
CA THR A 297 -28.67 22.46 9.88
C THR A 297 -28.01 23.36 10.92
N ASN A 298 -28.23 24.68 10.80
CA ASN A 298 -27.66 25.68 11.73
C ASN A 298 -26.13 25.58 11.89
N GLY A 299 -25.41 25.27 10.80
CA GLY A 299 -23.97 25.11 10.82
C GLY A 299 -23.47 23.78 11.43
N ASN A 300 -24.37 22.86 11.77
CA ASN A 300 -24.00 21.54 12.25
C ASN A 300 -24.06 20.51 11.12
N TYR A 301 -23.02 19.72 11.02
CA TYR A 301 -22.97 18.56 10.10
C TYR A 301 -23.67 17.37 10.76
N ASN A 302 -24.69 16.85 10.11
CA ASN A 302 -25.44 15.68 10.57
C ASN A 302 -25.20 14.51 9.62
N SER A 303 -24.56 13.47 10.11
CA SER A 303 -24.33 12.22 9.37
C SER A 303 -25.63 11.45 9.21
N ARG A 304 -25.88 10.94 8.00
CA ARG A 304 -27.05 10.11 7.68
C ARG A 304 -26.59 8.82 7.00
N SER A 305 -27.13 7.70 7.47
CA SER A 305 -26.90 6.37 6.87
C SER A 305 -25.41 6.08 6.57
N PRO A 306 -24.52 6.22 7.56
CA PRO A 306 -23.11 5.91 7.35
C PRO A 306 -22.96 4.43 6.99
N TYR A 307 -22.07 4.17 6.05
CA TYR A 307 -21.84 2.85 5.49
C TYR A 307 -20.37 2.67 5.18
N ASP A 308 -19.80 1.55 5.58
CA ASP A 308 -18.43 1.21 5.23
C ASP A 308 -18.30 -0.20 4.70
N PHE A 309 -17.26 -0.42 3.94
CA PHE A 309 -16.84 -1.75 3.52
C PHE A 309 -15.35 -1.76 3.17
N GLY A 310 -14.77 -2.94 3.28
CA GLY A 310 -13.37 -3.08 2.95
C GLY A 310 -12.99 -4.49 2.54
N ASN A 311 -11.74 -4.62 2.09
CA ASN A 311 -11.14 -5.90 1.75
C ASN A 311 -9.76 -5.99 2.41
N PHE A 312 -9.44 -7.17 2.88
CA PHE A 312 -8.15 -7.48 3.47
C PHE A 312 -7.58 -8.73 2.84
N ASN A 313 -6.30 -8.69 2.51
CA ASN A 313 -5.55 -9.84 2.02
C ASN A 313 -4.17 -9.86 2.67
N ILE A 314 -3.72 -11.05 3.05
CA ILE A 314 -2.37 -11.26 3.56
C ILE A 314 -1.85 -12.64 3.16
N SER A 315 -0.60 -12.68 2.72
CA SER A 315 0.07 -13.96 2.47
C SER A 315 0.33 -14.71 3.78
N THR A 316 0.16 -16.03 3.76
CA THR A 316 0.25 -16.90 4.93
C THR A 316 0.86 -18.26 4.58
N ILE A 317 1.16 -19.06 5.59
CA ILE A 317 1.64 -20.42 5.41
C ILE A 317 0.62 -21.40 6.02
N LEU A 318 0.05 -22.27 5.19
CA LEU A 318 -0.91 -23.31 5.54
C LEU A 318 -0.42 -24.72 5.15
N ILE A 319 0.89 -24.88 5.03
CA ILE A 319 1.51 -26.10 4.49
C ILE A 319 1.20 -27.34 5.34
N LYS A 320 0.96 -27.16 6.64
CA LYS A 320 0.67 -28.27 7.57
C LYS A 320 -0.53 -29.10 7.11
N THR A 321 -1.56 -28.43 6.58
CA THR A 321 -2.80 -29.09 6.15
C THR A 321 -2.88 -29.32 4.65
N SER A 322 -1.92 -28.78 3.86
CA SER A 322 -1.93 -28.90 2.39
C SER A 322 -1.82 -30.34 1.89
N PHE A 323 -1.26 -31.24 2.71
CA PHE A 323 -1.09 -32.65 2.39
C PHE A 323 -1.84 -33.58 3.36
N SER A 324 -2.73 -33.01 4.20
CA SER A 324 -3.56 -33.80 5.09
C SER A 324 -4.61 -34.57 4.29
N GLN A 325 -4.78 -35.86 4.61
CA GLN A 325 -5.85 -36.64 4.05
C GLN A 325 -7.18 -36.21 4.65
N SER A 326 -8.17 -36.07 3.81
CA SER A 326 -9.56 -35.82 4.20
C SER A 326 -10.47 -36.61 3.24
N ASP A 327 -11.58 -37.10 3.76
CA ASP A 327 -12.62 -37.73 2.96
C ASP A 327 -13.95 -37.00 3.16
N VAL A 328 -15.02 -37.50 2.55
CA VAL A 328 -16.37 -36.90 2.59
C VAL A 328 -16.92 -36.87 4.04
N ASN A 329 -16.46 -37.75 4.93
CA ASN A 329 -17.00 -37.93 6.27
C ASN A 329 -16.07 -37.37 7.37
N PHE A 330 -14.77 -37.21 7.10
CA PHE A 330 -13.80 -36.86 8.09
C PHE A 330 -12.69 -35.94 7.56
N SER A 331 -12.41 -34.91 8.36
CA SER A 331 -11.25 -34.02 8.19
C SER A 331 -10.70 -33.64 9.57
N GLN A 332 -9.44 -34.02 9.84
CA GLN A 332 -8.79 -33.66 11.10
C GLN A 332 -8.73 -32.14 11.30
N ALA A 333 -8.39 -31.37 10.27
CA ALA A 333 -8.35 -29.91 10.34
C ALA A 333 -9.72 -29.30 10.70
N PHE A 334 -10.83 -29.94 10.28
CA PHE A 334 -12.17 -29.51 10.65
C PHE A 334 -12.52 -29.85 12.10
N GLN A 335 -12.07 -31.01 12.62
CA GLN A 335 -12.23 -31.32 14.04
C GLN A 335 -11.41 -30.34 14.89
N ASP A 336 -10.15 -30.11 14.53
CA ASP A 336 -9.30 -29.10 15.21
C ASP A 336 -9.97 -27.72 15.22
N LEU A 337 -10.61 -27.31 14.11
CA LEU A 337 -11.40 -26.07 14.06
C LEU A 337 -12.52 -26.06 15.11
N ARG A 338 -13.26 -27.16 15.23
CA ARG A 338 -14.38 -27.28 16.18
C ARG A 338 -13.89 -27.19 17.62
N ASP A 339 -12.79 -27.86 17.94
CA ASP A 339 -12.20 -27.93 19.28
C ASP A 339 -11.57 -26.60 19.69
N ASN A 340 -10.96 -25.91 18.74
CA ASN A 340 -10.35 -24.59 18.95
C ASN A 340 -11.37 -23.49 19.30
N ARG A 341 -12.64 -23.64 18.90
CA ARG A 341 -13.66 -22.58 19.10
C ARG A 341 -13.85 -22.20 20.56
N LEU A 342 -13.92 -23.18 21.46
CA LEU A 342 -14.13 -22.88 22.88
C LEU A 342 -12.90 -22.20 23.50
N VAL A 343 -11.70 -22.60 23.09
CA VAL A 343 -10.43 -22.02 23.54
C VAL A 343 -10.38 -20.54 23.13
N VAL A 344 -10.67 -20.25 21.85
CA VAL A 344 -10.68 -18.90 21.31
C VAL A 344 -11.77 -18.04 21.95
N ALA A 345 -12.99 -18.58 22.12
CA ALA A 345 -14.10 -17.89 22.75
C ALA A 345 -13.78 -17.47 24.18
N ASN A 346 -13.17 -18.36 24.98
CA ASN A 346 -12.74 -18.03 26.33
C ASN A 346 -11.72 -16.90 26.35
N ARG A 347 -10.70 -16.93 25.47
CA ARG A 347 -9.68 -15.88 25.38
C ARG A 347 -10.28 -14.51 25.01
N LEU A 348 -11.23 -14.50 24.08
CA LEU A 348 -11.95 -13.27 23.71
C LEU A 348 -12.75 -12.71 24.87
N ALA A 349 -13.47 -13.58 25.60
CA ALA A 349 -14.24 -13.21 26.78
C ALA A 349 -13.34 -12.71 27.92
N GLU A 350 -12.23 -13.39 28.21
CA GLU A 350 -11.25 -12.93 29.20
C GLU A 350 -10.72 -11.53 28.87
N SER A 351 -10.43 -11.28 27.59
CA SER A 351 -9.99 -9.95 27.14
C SER A 351 -11.07 -8.88 27.28
N TYR A 352 -12.32 -9.22 27.03
CA TYR A 352 -13.45 -8.30 27.11
C TYR A 352 -13.89 -8.01 28.55
N TYR A 353 -14.06 -9.06 29.36
CA TYR A 353 -14.54 -8.93 30.72
C TYR A 353 -13.45 -8.59 31.75
N GLY A 354 -12.17 -8.66 31.35
CA GLY A 354 -11.02 -8.45 32.24
C GLY A 354 -10.94 -9.49 33.38
N SER A 355 -11.62 -10.63 33.26
CA SER A 355 -11.74 -11.68 34.27
C SER A 355 -11.83 -13.05 33.61
N ALA A 356 -11.35 -14.08 34.29
CA ALA A 356 -11.52 -15.47 33.86
C ALA A 356 -12.95 -16.01 34.15
N THR A 357 -13.78 -15.26 34.86
CA THR A 357 -15.16 -15.64 35.18
C THR A 357 -16.12 -14.74 34.42
N PHE A 358 -16.96 -15.31 33.57
CA PHE A 358 -17.92 -14.62 32.74
C PHE A 358 -19.18 -15.49 32.50
N PRO A 359 -20.33 -14.88 32.16
CA PRO A 359 -21.56 -15.62 31.90
C PRO A 359 -21.42 -16.50 30.65
N ARG A 360 -22.07 -17.68 30.71
CA ARG A 360 -22.04 -18.66 29.60
C ARG A 360 -23.44 -18.95 29.10
N ASP A 361 -23.52 -19.31 27.81
CA ASP A 361 -24.76 -19.82 27.22
C ASP A 361 -25.01 -21.30 27.58
N ALA A 362 -26.14 -21.84 27.11
CA ALA A 362 -26.53 -23.23 27.36
C ALA A 362 -25.57 -24.26 26.75
N GLU A 363 -24.72 -23.86 25.77
CA GLU A 363 -23.72 -24.70 25.12
C GLU A 363 -22.34 -24.57 25.76
N GLY A 364 -22.21 -23.77 26.82
CA GLY A 364 -20.96 -23.53 27.56
C GLY A 364 -20.05 -22.46 26.96
N TYR A 365 -20.47 -21.74 25.89
CA TYR A 365 -19.73 -20.64 25.32
C TYR A 365 -19.96 -19.34 26.11
N PRO A 366 -18.96 -18.44 26.16
CA PRO A 366 -19.14 -17.12 26.73
C PRO A 366 -20.25 -16.33 26.02
N VAL A 367 -21.10 -15.61 26.79
CA VAL A 367 -22.12 -14.73 26.20
C VAL A 367 -21.45 -13.68 25.32
N GLY A 368 -21.94 -13.52 24.07
CA GLY A 368 -21.33 -12.69 23.02
C GLY A 368 -20.29 -13.38 22.15
N TYR A 369 -19.74 -14.52 22.58
CA TYR A 369 -18.71 -15.28 21.84
C TYR A 369 -19.14 -16.73 21.59
N GLY A 370 -20.33 -16.91 21.03
CA GLY A 370 -20.88 -18.23 20.70
C GLY A 370 -20.10 -18.98 19.61
N LYS A 371 -20.36 -20.28 19.51
CA LYS A 371 -19.67 -21.20 18.58
C LYS A 371 -19.68 -20.78 17.10
N ASN A 372 -20.67 -19.97 16.69
CA ASN A 372 -20.85 -19.49 15.31
C ASN A 372 -20.49 -18.00 15.16
N SER A 373 -20.00 -17.35 16.23
CA SER A 373 -19.54 -15.97 16.15
C SER A 373 -18.35 -15.87 15.20
N GLN A 374 -18.38 -14.91 14.29
CA GLN A 374 -17.28 -14.68 13.34
C GLN A 374 -15.96 -14.41 14.06
N GLN A 375 -15.98 -13.69 15.17
CA GLN A 375 -14.82 -13.42 16.01
C GLN A 375 -14.20 -14.69 16.60
N VAL A 376 -14.99 -15.75 16.81
CA VAL A 376 -14.53 -17.06 17.28
C VAL A 376 -14.08 -17.94 16.10
N LEU A 377 -14.87 -17.99 15.04
CA LEU A 377 -14.63 -18.88 13.91
C LEU A 377 -13.32 -18.56 13.17
N LEU A 378 -13.04 -17.29 12.93
CA LEU A 378 -11.87 -16.90 12.14
C LEU A 378 -10.54 -17.28 12.80
N PRO A 379 -10.26 -16.92 14.07
CA PRO A 379 -9.03 -17.35 14.72
C PRO A 379 -8.94 -18.87 14.89
N SER A 380 -10.08 -19.55 15.14
CA SER A 380 -10.14 -20.99 15.29
C SER A 380 -9.79 -21.71 14.00
N PHE A 381 -10.30 -21.20 12.85
CA PHE A 381 -9.94 -21.68 11.52
C PHE A 381 -8.44 -21.52 11.25
N ILE A 382 -7.91 -20.35 11.57
CA ILE A 382 -6.50 -20.08 11.32
C ILE A 382 -5.62 -20.98 12.18
N ALA A 383 -5.96 -21.18 13.47
CA ALA A 383 -5.24 -22.09 14.35
C ALA A 383 -5.22 -23.52 13.79
N ALA A 384 -6.37 -24.05 13.40
CA ALA A 384 -6.50 -25.39 12.86
C ALA A 384 -5.71 -25.57 11.56
N TYR A 385 -5.88 -24.67 10.61
CA TYR A 385 -5.32 -24.82 9.26
C TYR A 385 -3.85 -24.39 9.14
N SER A 386 -3.35 -23.49 10.00
CA SER A 386 -1.92 -23.15 10.08
C SER A 386 -1.15 -24.05 11.04
N GLY A 387 -1.85 -24.84 11.87
CA GLY A 387 -1.27 -25.66 12.93
C GLY A 387 -0.71 -24.85 14.09
N GLN A 388 -1.18 -23.64 14.28
CA GLN A 388 -0.88 -22.83 15.46
C GLN A 388 -1.73 -23.29 16.63
N ASP A 389 -1.22 -23.12 17.84
CA ASP A 389 -1.97 -23.38 19.06
C ASP A 389 -3.09 -22.31 19.21
N ALA A 390 -4.33 -22.76 19.44
CA ALA A 390 -5.48 -21.90 19.64
C ALA A 390 -5.33 -20.95 20.84
N SER A 391 -4.53 -21.33 21.84
CA SER A 391 -4.21 -20.48 22.99
C SER A 391 -3.27 -19.31 22.64
N LYS A 392 -2.57 -19.34 21.49
CA LYS A 392 -1.56 -18.39 21.07
C LYS A 392 -1.90 -17.65 19.77
N VAL A 393 -2.84 -18.19 18.96
CA VAL A 393 -3.23 -17.53 17.71
C VAL A 393 -3.73 -16.11 17.96
N ALA A 394 -3.38 -15.18 17.07
CA ALA A 394 -3.91 -13.83 17.14
C ALA A 394 -5.44 -13.84 16.95
N THR A 395 -6.16 -13.19 17.85
CA THR A 395 -7.64 -13.13 17.85
C THR A 395 -8.19 -12.05 16.91
N GLY A 396 -7.36 -11.06 16.51
CA GLY A 396 -7.77 -10.03 15.56
C GLY A 396 -7.98 -10.57 14.15
N VAL A 397 -8.98 -10.02 13.46
CA VAL A 397 -9.33 -10.39 12.08
C VAL A 397 -8.21 -9.98 11.13
N PHE A 398 -7.60 -8.82 11.33
CA PHE A 398 -6.55 -8.27 10.47
C PHE A 398 -5.17 -8.60 11.02
N ARG A 399 -4.44 -9.44 10.30
CA ARG A 399 -3.08 -9.81 10.68
C ARG A 399 -2.08 -8.76 10.23
N ASN A 400 -1.02 -8.57 11.03
CA ASN A 400 -0.03 -7.52 10.75
C ASN A 400 1.17 -8.03 9.96
N THR A 401 1.58 -9.28 10.18
CA THR A 401 2.82 -9.83 9.60
C THR A 401 2.50 -10.80 8.47
N PRO A 402 2.83 -10.48 7.22
CA PRO A 402 2.71 -11.40 6.12
C PRO A 402 3.80 -12.48 6.21
N LEU A 403 3.44 -13.72 5.89
CA LEU A 403 4.36 -14.85 5.81
C LEU A 403 4.74 -15.11 4.36
N PRO A 404 5.98 -15.55 4.07
CA PRO A 404 6.45 -15.66 2.70
C PRO A 404 5.85 -16.84 1.95
N ASN A 405 5.43 -16.57 0.75
CA ASN A 405 5.27 -17.55 -0.33
C ASN A 405 6.63 -17.74 -1.00
N TRP A 406 6.84 -18.85 -1.70
CA TRP A 406 8.11 -19.11 -2.35
C TRP A 406 7.98 -19.75 -3.73
N ASN A 407 9.00 -19.51 -4.54
CA ASN A 407 9.25 -20.20 -5.79
C ASN A 407 10.71 -20.70 -5.79
N ILE A 408 10.91 -21.99 -5.87
CA ILE A 408 12.21 -22.64 -5.84
C ILE A 408 12.52 -23.16 -7.24
N LYS A 409 13.70 -22.86 -7.76
CA LYS A 409 14.20 -23.35 -9.04
C LYS A 409 15.56 -24.02 -8.84
N TYR A 410 15.65 -25.28 -9.24
CA TYR A 410 16.89 -26.05 -9.19
C TYR A 410 17.29 -26.53 -10.58
N THR A 411 18.52 -26.21 -11.00
CA THR A 411 19.09 -26.57 -12.30
C THR A 411 20.30 -27.51 -12.21
N GLY A 412 20.70 -27.89 -11.00
CA GLY A 412 21.95 -28.62 -10.74
C GLY A 412 22.02 -30.02 -11.33
N LEU A 413 20.87 -30.61 -11.70
CA LEU A 413 20.87 -31.94 -12.36
C LEU A 413 21.58 -31.90 -13.72
N MET A 414 21.62 -30.74 -14.38
CA MET A 414 22.37 -30.54 -15.63
C MET A 414 23.89 -30.67 -15.48
N ARG A 415 24.43 -30.83 -14.25
CA ARG A 415 25.86 -31.12 -14.02
C ARG A 415 26.21 -32.57 -14.33
N TYR A 416 25.25 -33.49 -14.22
CA TYR A 416 25.45 -34.89 -14.48
C TYR A 416 25.40 -35.19 -15.99
N SER A 417 26.31 -36.05 -16.49
CA SER A 417 26.44 -36.41 -17.89
C SER A 417 25.13 -36.92 -18.48
N TRP A 418 24.45 -37.81 -17.78
CA TRP A 418 23.17 -38.37 -18.24
C TRP A 418 22.13 -37.29 -18.57
N PHE A 419 22.01 -36.24 -17.75
CA PHE A 419 21.09 -35.13 -18.05
C PHE A 419 21.56 -34.26 -19.23
N LYS A 420 22.88 -34.04 -19.35
CA LYS A 420 23.44 -33.28 -20.47
C LYS A 420 23.25 -33.96 -21.81
N ASP A 421 23.40 -35.31 -21.80
CA ASP A 421 23.33 -36.11 -23.01
C ASP A 421 21.89 -36.30 -23.51
N ASN A 422 20.91 -36.29 -22.59
CA ASN A 422 19.49 -36.52 -22.91
C ASN A 422 18.65 -35.27 -22.98
N PHE A 423 19.06 -34.14 -22.35
CA PHE A 423 18.28 -32.91 -22.29
C PHE A 423 19.12 -31.69 -22.68
N LYS A 424 18.54 -30.83 -23.48
CA LYS A 424 19.14 -29.52 -23.80
C LYS A 424 19.10 -28.62 -22.56
N THR A 425 18.02 -28.67 -21.79
CA THR A 425 17.81 -27.93 -20.53
C THR A 425 16.92 -28.79 -19.61
N PHE A 426 17.25 -28.83 -18.33
CA PHE A 426 16.42 -29.46 -17.32
C PHE A 426 16.40 -28.62 -16.03
N SER A 427 15.23 -28.41 -15.48
CA SER A 427 15.09 -27.71 -14.20
C SER A 427 13.91 -28.27 -13.41
N ILE A 428 14.05 -28.34 -12.09
CA ILE A 428 12.97 -28.65 -11.18
C ILE A 428 12.49 -27.33 -10.60
N GLN A 429 11.16 -27.13 -10.57
CA GLN A 429 10.52 -25.96 -9.97
C GLN A 429 9.48 -26.42 -8.97
N HIS A 430 9.44 -25.72 -7.82
CA HIS A 430 8.42 -25.90 -6.81
C HIS A 430 7.93 -24.53 -6.34
N GLY A 431 6.63 -24.30 -6.47
CA GLY A 431 5.98 -23.07 -6.02
C GLY A 431 4.99 -23.35 -4.90
N TYR A 432 4.96 -22.47 -3.91
CA TYR A 432 3.97 -22.46 -2.86
C TYR A 432 3.37 -21.07 -2.72
N ARG A 433 2.05 -21.00 -2.73
CA ARG A 433 1.31 -19.76 -2.49
C ARG A 433 0.08 -20.04 -1.63
N ALA A 434 -0.05 -19.28 -0.55
CA ALA A 434 -1.24 -19.25 0.27
C ALA A 434 -1.54 -17.83 0.72
N SER A 435 -2.82 -17.50 0.80
CA SER A 435 -3.28 -16.20 1.29
C SER A 435 -4.53 -16.36 2.16
N TYR A 436 -4.68 -15.45 3.11
CA TYR A 436 -5.87 -15.26 3.89
C TYR A 436 -6.57 -13.98 3.42
N ASN A 437 -7.85 -14.10 3.05
CA ASN A 437 -8.62 -13.00 2.50
C ASN A 437 -9.88 -12.79 3.33
N VAL A 438 -10.21 -11.53 3.60
CA VAL A 438 -11.49 -11.10 4.15
C VAL A 438 -12.10 -10.13 3.15
N ASN A 439 -13.17 -10.56 2.48
CA ASN A 439 -13.83 -9.78 1.44
C ASN A 439 -15.06 -9.10 2.00
N ALA A 440 -15.27 -7.84 1.60
CA ALA A 440 -16.45 -7.04 1.93
C ALA A 440 -16.77 -7.01 3.45
N PHE A 441 -15.73 -6.87 4.29
CA PHE A 441 -15.95 -6.66 5.71
C PHE A 441 -16.64 -5.30 5.94
N ARG A 442 -17.44 -5.23 7.00
CA ARG A 442 -18.10 -4.00 7.44
C ARG A 442 -17.78 -3.78 8.92
N SER A 443 -17.64 -2.53 9.30
CA SER A 443 -17.55 -2.15 10.72
C SER A 443 -18.95 -1.97 11.29
N ASN A 444 -19.13 -2.21 12.59
CA ASN A 444 -20.33 -1.79 13.28
C ASN A 444 -20.16 -0.32 13.66
N LEU A 445 -20.67 0.58 12.85
CA LEU A 445 -20.56 2.03 13.05
C LEU A 445 -21.37 2.53 14.26
N ASN A 446 -22.19 1.69 14.87
CA ASN A 446 -22.94 2.00 16.08
C ASN A 446 -22.20 1.62 17.38
N ASP A 447 -21.12 0.83 17.28
CA ASP A 447 -20.23 0.53 18.39
C ASP A 447 -19.06 1.53 18.39
N ALA A 448 -19.35 2.78 18.67
CA ALA A 448 -18.29 3.72 19.04
C ALA A 448 -17.73 3.31 20.40
N PRO A 449 -16.40 3.30 20.60
CA PRO A 449 -15.79 2.96 21.89
C PRO A 449 -16.17 3.94 22.99
#